data_d8ff17d6fe9f74778fb7942bb055fc31
#
_entry.id   d8ff17d6fe9f74778fb7942bb055fc31
#
_cell.length_a   1.000
_cell.length_b   1.000
_cell.length_c   1.000
_cell.angle_alpha   90.00
_cell.angle_beta   90.00
_cell.angle_gamma   90.00
#
_symmetry.space_group_name_H-M   'P 1'
#
loop_
_entity.id
_entity.type
_entity.pdbx_description
1 polymer ?
#
loop_
_entity_poly.entity_id
_entity_poly.type
_entity_poly.pdbx_seq_one_letter_code
_entity_poly.pdbx_strand_id
1 'polypeptide(L)' 'MHEHLPALAVKIAKMLSIKPEYVVTQPAELRILGEMSEVDVGEFAKSHGWRVIRRLGGRQIEFYNDASRHPI' A
#
# COMPACT_ATOMS: atom_id res chain seq x y z
N MET A 1 -17.02 -2.91 3.27
CA MET A 1 -16.87 -3.27 1.88
C MET A 1 -15.75 -2.45 1.26
N HIS A 2 -14.84 -3.08 0.58
CA HIS A 2 -13.68 -2.36 0.06
C HIS A 2 -13.75 -2.28 -1.46
N GLU A 3 -14.78 -1.61 -1.93
CA GLU A 3 -15.04 -1.52 -3.37
C GLU A 3 -13.92 -0.82 -4.13
N HIS A 4 -13.29 0.14 -3.49
CA HIS A 4 -12.24 0.92 -4.16
C HIS A 4 -10.86 0.32 -4.00
N LEU A 5 -10.76 -0.76 -3.23
CA LEU A 5 -9.46 -1.35 -2.97
C LEU A 5 -8.80 -1.92 -4.23
N PRO A 6 -9.53 -2.60 -5.12
CA PRO A 6 -8.88 -3.11 -6.33
C PRO A 6 -8.31 -1.99 -7.20
N ALA A 7 -9.02 -0.88 -7.31
CA ALA A 7 -8.52 0.25 -8.09
C ALA A 7 -7.27 0.85 -7.46
N LEU A 8 -7.27 0.94 -6.14
CA LEU A 8 -6.10 1.45 -5.42
C LEU A 8 -4.92 0.50 -5.60
N ALA A 9 -5.18 -0.80 -5.57
CA ALA A 9 -4.13 -1.79 -5.77
C ALA A 9 -3.48 -1.63 -7.13
N VAL A 10 -4.29 -1.40 -8.17
CA VAL A 10 -3.76 -1.20 -9.50
C VAL A 10 -2.88 0.04 -9.55
N LYS A 11 -3.32 1.11 -8.90
CA LYS A 11 -2.55 2.35 -8.88
C LYS A 11 -1.22 2.15 -8.16
N ILE A 12 -1.25 1.49 -7.00
CA ILE A 12 -0.03 1.25 -6.24
C ILE A 12 0.92 0.37 -7.04
N ALA A 13 0.40 -0.68 -7.66
CA ALA A 13 1.23 -1.58 -8.46
C ALA A 13 1.90 -0.84 -9.59
N LYS A 14 1.14 0.04 -10.25
CA LYS A 14 1.68 0.80 -11.35
C LYS A 14 2.79 1.74 -10.89
N MET A 15 2.58 2.39 -9.74
CA MET A 15 3.59 3.30 -9.22
C MET A 15 4.83 2.53 -8.76
N LEU A 16 4.64 1.37 -8.16
CA LEU A 16 5.76 0.58 -7.67
C LEU A 16 6.54 -0.08 -8.80
N SER A 17 5.97 -0.14 -10.00
CA SER A 17 6.71 -0.64 -11.14
C SER A 17 7.68 0.42 -11.68
N ILE A 18 7.47 1.67 -11.29
CA ILE A 18 8.31 2.79 -11.73
C ILE A 18 9.26 3.23 -10.63
N LYS A 19 8.78 3.20 -9.40
CA LYS A 19 9.54 3.68 -8.24
C LYS A 19 9.66 2.57 -7.21
N PRO A 20 10.66 2.66 -6.32
CA PRO A 20 10.79 1.67 -5.26
C PRO A 20 9.75 1.83 -4.16
N GLU A 21 9.06 2.95 -4.12
CA GLU A 21 8.09 3.20 -3.06
C GLU A 21 6.94 4.04 -3.56
N TYR A 22 5.81 3.91 -2.88
CA TYR A 22 4.65 4.75 -3.12
C TYR A 22 4.10 5.20 -1.78
N VAL A 23 4.09 6.51 -1.55
CA VAL A 23 3.65 7.09 -0.29
C VAL A 23 2.22 7.59 -0.45
N VAL A 24 1.32 7.07 0.36
CA VAL A 24 -0.09 7.44 0.33
C VAL A 24 -0.30 8.56 1.32
N THR A 25 -0.67 9.74 0.81
CA THR A 25 -0.97 10.90 1.64
C THR A 25 -2.30 11.53 1.27
N GLN A 26 -2.90 11.13 0.16
CA GLN A 26 -4.15 11.70 -0.27
C GLN A 26 -5.29 11.23 0.63
N PRO A 27 -6.14 12.16 1.09
CA PRO A 27 -7.21 11.80 2.04
C PRO A 27 -8.13 10.70 1.54
N ALA A 28 -8.46 10.69 0.26
CA ALA A 28 -9.35 9.68 -0.27
C ALA A 28 -8.73 8.29 -0.17
N GLU A 29 -7.45 8.17 -0.48
CA GLU A 29 -6.77 6.89 -0.42
C GLU A 29 -6.53 6.46 1.03
N LEU A 30 -6.21 7.41 1.88
CA LEU A 30 -6.03 7.10 3.30
C LEU A 30 -7.33 6.63 3.92
N ARG A 31 -8.46 7.16 3.45
CA ARG A 31 -9.74 6.72 3.96
C ARG A 31 -10.00 5.26 3.60
N ILE A 32 -9.69 4.88 2.37
CA ILE A 32 -9.87 3.50 1.93
C ILE A 32 -9.06 2.56 2.82
N LEU A 33 -7.80 2.89 3.02
CA LEU A 33 -6.93 2.04 3.83
C LEU A 33 -7.28 2.12 5.31
N GLY A 34 -7.81 3.27 5.74
CA GLY A 34 -8.20 3.45 7.13
C GLY A 34 -9.41 2.63 7.54
N GLU A 35 -10.19 2.17 6.57
CA GLU A 35 -11.33 1.31 6.86
C GLU A 35 -10.89 -0.12 7.11
N MET A 36 -9.66 -0.44 6.84
CA MET A 36 -9.12 -1.76 7.04
C MET A 36 -8.34 -1.80 8.35
N SER A 37 -8.34 -2.95 9.01
CA SER A 37 -7.51 -3.11 10.19
C SER A 37 -6.05 -3.14 9.77
N GLU A 38 -5.16 -2.96 10.73
CA GLU A 38 -3.72 -3.04 10.46
C GLU A 38 -3.35 -4.38 9.85
N VAL A 39 -3.97 -5.44 10.37
CA VAL A 39 -3.71 -6.78 9.87
C VAL A 39 -4.15 -6.90 8.42
N ASP A 40 -5.32 -6.34 8.11
CA ASP A 40 -5.84 -6.43 6.75
C ASP A 40 -4.98 -5.66 5.77
N VAL A 41 -4.48 -4.49 6.16
CA VAL A 41 -3.59 -3.72 5.29
C VAL A 41 -2.30 -4.51 5.05
N GLY A 42 -1.78 -5.15 6.10
CA GLY A 42 -0.58 -5.96 5.96
C GLY A 42 -0.80 -7.14 5.03
N GLU A 43 -1.95 -7.79 5.14
CA GLU A 43 -2.27 -8.92 4.27
C GLU A 43 -2.45 -8.46 2.83
N PHE A 44 -3.08 -7.31 2.65
CA PHE A 44 -3.26 -6.74 1.33
C PHE A 44 -1.90 -6.49 0.67
N ALA A 45 -0.99 -5.87 1.39
CA ALA A 45 0.34 -5.60 0.85
C ALA A 45 1.09 -6.90 0.57
N LYS A 46 1.02 -7.84 1.50
CA LYS A 46 1.73 -9.09 1.36
C LYS A 46 1.25 -9.90 0.16
N SER A 47 -0.05 -9.86 -0.09
CA SER A 47 -0.61 -10.61 -1.21
C SER A 47 -0.13 -10.08 -2.55
N HIS A 48 0.37 -8.84 -2.58
CA HIS A 48 0.91 -8.26 -3.79
C HIS A 48 2.44 -8.23 -3.80
N GLY A 49 3.07 -8.78 -2.77
CA GLY A 49 4.52 -8.77 -2.68
C GLY A 49 5.07 -7.43 -2.26
N TRP A 50 4.29 -6.66 -1.55
CA TRP A 50 4.69 -5.34 -1.07
C TRP A 50 4.92 -5.36 0.42
N ARG A 51 5.66 -4.36 0.90
CA ARG A 51 5.81 -4.11 2.33
C ARG A 51 5.13 -2.78 2.63
N VAL A 52 4.46 -2.69 3.77
CA VAL A 52 3.73 -1.50 4.12
C VAL A 52 4.21 -0.99 5.47
N ILE A 53 4.34 0.33 5.58
CA ILE A 53 4.71 1.00 6.82
C ILE A 53 3.71 2.11 7.06
N ARG A 54 3.15 2.15 8.27
CA ARG A 54 2.22 3.20 8.66
C ARG A 54 2.95 4.21 9.53
N ARG A 55 2.78 5.48 9.22
CA ARG A 55 3.40 6.55 9.97
C ARG A 55 2.36 7.56 10.37
N LEU A 56 2.69 8.38 11.37
CA LEU A 56 1.85 9.49 11.79
C LEU A 56 0.44 9.05 12.13
N GLY A 57 0.32 7.90 12.80
CA GLY A 57 -0.98 7.42 13.23
C GLY A 57 -1.90 7.05 12.08
N GLY A 58 -1.33 6.70 10.93
CA GLY A 58 -2.13 6.32 9.79
C GLY A 58 -2.39 7.46 8.82
N ARG A 59 -1.78 8.62 9.06
CA ARG A 59 -1.92 9.74 8.15
C ARG A 59 -1.01 9.61 6.95
N GLN A 60 -0.05 8.71 7.02
CA GLN A 60 0.87 8.45 5.94
C GLN A 60 1.14 6.97 5.90
N ILE A 61 0.94 6.36 4.74
CA ILE A 61 1.15 4.94 4.56
C ILE A 61 2.08 4.75 3.39
N GLU A 62 3.17 4.01 3.60
CA GLU A 62 4.19 3.81 2.59
C GLU A 62 4.19 2.36 2.14
N PHE A 63 4.14 2.16 0.84
CA PHE A 63 4.24 0.83 0.25
C PHE A 63 5.58 0.71 -0.45
N TYR A 64 6.24 -0.42 -0.26
CA TYR A 64 7.52 -0.70 -0.88
C TYR A 64 7.42 -1.99 -1.67
N ASN A 65 8.04 -2.00 -2.82
CA ASN A 65 8.05 -3.19 -3.64
C ASN A 65 9.12 -4.12 -3.13
N ASP A 66 8.71 -5.04 -2.27
CA ASP A 66 9.64 -5.94 -1.61
C ASP A 66 10.23 -6.94 -2.58
N ALA A 67 9.50 -7.26 -3.62
CA ALA A 67 9.95 -8.24 -4.59
C ALA A 67 11.15 -7.75 -5.41
N SER A 68 11.27 -6.44 -5.59
CA SER A 68 12.38 -5.91 -6.36
C SER A 68 13.67 -5.85 -5.58
N ARG A 69 13.65 -6.22 -4.32
CA ARG A 69 14.83 -6.21 -3.48
C ARG A 69 15.48 -7.55 -3.46
N HIS A 70 15.54 -8.17 -4.58
CA HIS A 70 16.10 -9.47 -4.68
C HIS A 70 17.58 -9.41 -4.49
N PRO A 71 18.12 -10.13 -3.56
CA PRO A 71 19.55 -10.02 -3.27
C PRO A 71 20.37 -10.66 -4.32
N ILE A 72 20.01 -11.42 -5.09
CA ILE A 72 20.76 -12.11 -6.00
C ILE A 72 22.17 -12.04 -5.95
#